data_ab5fce10621ca4ca88fee15c4935b059
#
_entry.id   ab5fce10621ca4ca88fee15c4935b059
#
_cell.length_a   1.000
_cell.length_b   1.000
_cell.length_c   1.000
_cell.angle_alpha   90.00
_cell.angle_beta   90.00
_cell.angle_gamma   90.00
#
_symmetry.space_group_name_H-M   'P 1'
#
loop_
_entity.id
_entity.type
_entity.pdbx_description
1 polymer ?
#
loop_
_entity_poly.entity_id
_entity_poly.type
_entity_poly.pdbx_seq_one_letter_code
_entity_poly.pdbx_strand_id
1 'polypeptide(L)'
;LVDSASGWFDQGCGDINSLHYYFLGLPVPESDRVLALSEFGGYSLRLPEHSACRNIYGYKKFTTSEALTDGFSRLMENTIVPSVKKGYSATVFTQLSDIEEETNGLITYDRKKIKMNPLIVQKWNTKLKKSLHS
;
A
#
# COMPACT_ATOMS: atom_id res chain seq x y z
N LEU A 1 -13.84 7.03 16.05
CA LEU A 1 -12.45 7.28 15.71
C LEU A 1 -12.39 8.34 14.62
N VAL A 2 -11.52 9.33 14.79
CA VAL A 2 -11.31 10.42 13.86
C VAL A 2 -9.86 10.40 13.36
N ASP A 3 -9.69 10.35 12.03
CA ASP A 3 -8.45 10.65 11.33
C ASP A 3 -8.57 12.07 10.77
N SER A 4 -7.91 13.03 11.39
CA SER A 4 -8.10 14.47 11.10
C SER A 4 -7.41 14.94 9.85
N ALA A 5 -6.37 14.25 9.42
CA ALA A 5 -5.65 14.54 8.19
C ALA A 5 -4.92 13.30 7.72
N SER A 6 -5.06 12.98 6.44
CA SER A 6 -4.36 11.86 5.86
C SER A 6 -2.91 12.22 5.51
N GLY A 7 -2.00 11.56 6.11
CA GLY A 7 -0.78 11.05 5.66
C GLY A 7 0.45 11.89 5.47
N TRP A 8 0.41 13.04 4.85
CA TRP A 8 1.65 13.79 4.56
C TRP A 8 2.06 14.71 5.71
N PHE A 9 1.10 15.27 6.41
CA PHE A 9 1.35 16.23 7.50
C PHE A 9 0.41 15.96 8.67
N ASP A 10 0.95 15.53 9.80
CA ASP A 10 0.17 15.36 11.02
C ASP A 10 -0.33 16.70 11.55
N GLN A 11 -1.63 16.81 11.85
CA GLN A 11 -2.25 18.00 12.43
C GLN A 11 -2.24 17.99 13.96
N GLY A 12 -1.69 16.94 14.59
CA GLY A 12 -1.62 16.82 16.04
C GLY A 12 -2.96 16.61 16.74
N CYS A 13 -4.03 16.22 16.04
CA CYS A 13 -5.35 16.03 16.58
C CYS A 13 -6.05 14.77 16.01
N GLY A 14 -7.24 14.43 16.57
CA GLY A 14 -7.94 13.18 16.25
C GLY A 14 -7.40 11.98 17.01
N ASP A 15 -7.93 10.80 16.71
CA ASP A 15 -7.59 9.54 17.37
C ASP A 15 -6.45 8.79 16.66
N ILE A 16 -6.24 9.12 15.39
CA ILE A 16 -5.31 8.42 14.50
C ILE A 16 -4.21 9.39 14.05
N ASN A 17 -2.97 8.91 14.12
CA ASN A 17 -1.82 9.50 13.45
C ASN A 17 -1.55 8.68 12.19
N SER A 18 -2.01 9.18 11.04
CA SER A 18 -1.90 8.49 9.77
C SER A 18 -0.74 9.00 8.93
N LEU A 19 -0.05 8.06 8.25
CA LEU A 19 1.09 8.36 7.40
C LEU A 19 0.85 7.84 5.98
N HIS A 20 1.27 8.65 5.00
CA HIS A 20 1.53 8.19 3.63
C HIS A 20 3.02 7.91 3.48
N TYR A 21 3.41 6.71 3.07
CA TYR A 21 4.82 6.39 2.93
C TYR A 21 5.10 5.43 1.76
N TYR A 22 5.88 5.88 0.80
CA TYR A 22 6.17 5.15 -0.43
C TYR A 22 7.65 4.81 -0.61
N PHE A 23 8.48 5.16 0.37
CA PHE A 23 9.94 5.05 0.30
C PHE A 23 10.48 3.89 1.15
N LEU A 24 11.80 3.73 1.17
CA LEU A 24 12.47 2.81 2.08
C LEU A 24 12.62 3.42 3.47
N GLY A 25 12.66 2.57 4.49
CA GLY A 25 12.88 3.03 5.86
C GLY A 25 11.66 3.69 6.49
N LEU A 26 10.50 3.03 6.41
CA LEU A 26 9.26 3.50 7.05
C LEU A 26 9.52 3.93 8.49
N PRO A 27 9.32 5.21 8.86
CA PRO A 27 9.48 5.69 10.22
C PRO A 27 8.40 5.11 11.13
N VAL A 28 8.69 5.00 12.41
CA VAL A 28 7.72 4.70 13.45
C VAL A 28 7.78 5.86 14.44
N PRO A 29 6.96 6.90 14.25
CA PRO A 29 6.96 8.05 15.14
C PRO A 29 6.44 7.67 16.54
N GLU A 30 6.96 8.32 17.56
CA GLU A 30 6.32 8.27 18.87
C GLU A 30 4.96 8.98 18.80
N SER A 31 3.93 8.33 19.31
CA SER A 31 2.57 8.86 19.27
C SER A 31 1.74 8.24 20.40
N ASP A 32 0.92 9.05 21.06
CA ASP A 32 -0.14 8.64 21.97
C ASP A 32 -1.43 8.26 21.24
N ARG A 33 -1.46 8.47 19.92
CA ARG A 33 -2.56 8.11 19.01
C ARG A 33 -2.26 6.83 18.25
N VAL A 34 -3.31 6.20 17.71
CA VAL A 34 -3.18 4.99 16.89
C VAL A 34 -2.39 5.29 15.62
N LEU A 35 -1.28 4.59 15.40
CA LEU A 35 -0.52 4.71 14.14
C LEU A 35 -1.19 3.94 13.03
N ALA A 36 -1.44 4.61 11.90
CA ALA A 36 -1.94 4.02 10.67
C ALA A 36 -1.05 4.38 9.48
N LEU A 37 -0.67 3.38 8.69
CA LEU A 37 -0.07 3.61 7.38
C LEU A 37 -1.21 3.68 6.36
N SER A 38 -1.77 4.87 6.21
CA SER A 38 -2.99 5.10 5.42
C SER A 38 -2.77 5.05 3.91
N GLU A 39 -1.52 5.15 3.46
CA GLU A 39 -1.13 4.83 2.09
C GLU A 39 0.29 4.26 2.03
N PHE A 40 0.47 3.18 1.27
CA PHE A 40 1.78 2.63 0.94
C PHE A 40 1.76 1.85 -0.38
N GLY A 41 2.92 1.61 -0.95
CA GLY A 41 3.08 0.82 -2.17
C GLY A 41 3.21 1.71 -3.41
N GLY A 42 2.11 2.10 -4.02
CA GLY A 42 2.14 2.89 -5.25
C GLY A 42 2.91 2.21 -6.40
N TYR A 43 2.90 0.88 -6.43
CA TYR A 43 3.64 0.05 -7.37
C TYR A 43 2.86 -0.11 -8.66
N SER A 44 3.38 0.46 -9.75
CA SER A 44 2.70 0.55 -11.03
C SER A 44 3.03 -0.59 -11.98
N LEU A 45 2.01 -1.14 -12.60
CA LEU A 45 2.08 -1.98 -13.79
C LEU A 45 0.98 -1.53 -14.76
N ARG A 46 1.37 -1.02 -15.93
CA ARG A 46 0.43 -0.68 -16.98
C ARG A 46 0.17 -1.89 -17.87
N LEU A 47 -1.11 -2.22 -18.06
CA LEU A 47 -1.57 -3.15 -19.09
C LEU A 47 -2.26 -2.32 -20.19
N PRO A 48 -1.64 -2.12 -21.36
CA PRO A 48 -2.05 -1.12 -22.34
C PRO A 48 -3.53 -1.18 -22.76
N GLU A 49 -4.06 -2.38 -22.97
CA GLU A 49 -5.45 -2.60 -23.40
C GLU A 49 -6.49 -2.42 -22.28
N HIS A 50 -6.02 -2.26 -21.04
CA HIS A 50 -6.83 -2.14 -19.83
C HIS A 50 -6.57 -0.86 -19.03
N SER A 51 -5.82 0.08 -19.63
CA SER A 51 -5.44 1.35 -18.99
C SER A 51 -6.11 2.54 -19.66
N ALA A 52 -6.53 3.53 -18.88
CA ALA A 52 -7.16 4.75 -19.39
C ALA A 52 -6.17 5.65 -20.15
N CYS A 53 -4.92 5.72 -19.66
CA CYS A 53 -3.89 6.65 -20.18
C CYS A 53 -2.67 5.92 -20.71
N ARG A 54 -1.92 6.62 -21.61
CA ARG A 54 -0.63 6.14 -22.10
C ARG A 54 0.49 6.45 -21.12
N ASN A 55 0.47 7.62 -20.52
CA ASN A 55 1.41 8.02 -19.48
C ASN A 55 1.06 7.30 -18.18
N ILE A 56 2.07 7.00 -17.38
CA ILE A 56 1.89 6.32 -16.11
C ILE A 56 2.59 7.08 -14.99
N TYR A 57 1.89 7.20 -13.87
CA TYR A 57 2.43 7.67 -12.62
C TYR A 57 2.57 6.50 -11.62
N GLY A 58 3.55 6.57 -10.74
CA GLY A 58 3.77 5.59 -9.67
C GLY A 58 5.21 5.64 -9.14
N TYR A 59 5.37 5.26 -7.87
CA TYR A 59 6.66 5.33 -7.16
C TYR A 59 7.64 4.26 -7.62
N LYS A 60 7.15 3.09 -8.02
CA LYS A 60 7.96 2.03 -8.61
C LYS A 60 7.20 1.38 -9.76
N LYS A 61 7.88 1.19 -10.89
CA LYS A 61 7.28 0.67 -12.12
C LYS A 61 7.74 -0.76 -12.37
N PHE A 62 6.81 -1.61 -12.77
CA PHE A 62 7.04 -3.00 -13.14
C PHE A 62 6.54 -3.24 -14.56
N THR A 63 7.05 -4.31 -15.18
CA THR A 63 6.72 -4.67 -16.56
C THR A 63 5.91 -5.97 -16.67
N THR A 64 5.86 -6.77 -15.60
CA THR A 64 5.09 -8.01 -15.57
C THR A 64 4.34 -8.17 -14.24
N SER A 65 3.27 -8.97 -14.25
CA SER A 65 2.48 -9.31 -13.05
C SER A 65 3.30 -10.07 -12.02
N GLU A 66 4.21 -10.94 -12.46
CA GLU A 66 5.12 -11.69 -11.61
C GLU A 66 6.07 -10.74 -10.88
N ALA A 67 6.73 -9.85 -11.61
CA ALA A 67 7.66 -8.89 -11.01
C ALA A 67 6.96 -7.93 -10.03
N LEU A 68 5.72 -7.51 -10.35
CA LEU A 68 4.89 -6.72 -9.46
C LEU A 68 4.54 -7.49 -8.18
N THR A 69 4.12 -8.76 -8.30
CA THR A 69 3.78 -9.62 -7.17
C THR A 69 4.99 -9.89 -6.27
N ASP A 70 6.16 -10.12 -6.85
CA ASP A 70 7.41 -10.29 -6.12
C ASP A 70 7.85 -9.00 -5.43
N GLY A 71 7.69 -7.85 -6.12
CA GLY A 71 7.94 -6.54 -5.54
C GLY A 71 7.05 -6.28 -4.32
N PHE A 72 5.76 -6.55 -4.45
CA PHE A 72 4.79 -6.48 -3.35
C PHE A 72 5.20 -7.41 -2.18
N SER A 73 5.55 -8.65 -2.46
CA SER A 73 5.97 -9.61 -1.43
C SER A 73 7.19 -9.12 -0.65
N ARG A 74 8.20 -8.60 -1.34
CA ARG A 74 9.39 -8.01 -0.69
C ARG A 74 9.05 -6.78 0.16
N LEU A 75 8.13 -5.93 -0.29
CA LEU A 75 7.66 -4.77 0.48
C LEU A 75 6.97 -5.23 1.77
N MET A 76 6.06 -6.21 1.66
CA MET A 76 5.36 -6.77 2.81
C MET A 76 6.32 -7.41 3.81
N GLU A 77 7.27 -8.21 3.34
CA GLU A 77 8.22 -8.92 4.19
C GLU A 77 9.20 -8.01 4.91
N ASN A 78 9.81 -7.07 4.17
CA ASN A 78 10.94 -6.29 4.67
C ASN A 78 10.53 -4.96 5.32
N THR A 79 9.32 -4.47 5.04
CA THR A 79 8.87 -3.17 5.52
C THR A 79 7.58 -3.26 6.33
N ILE A 80 6.50 -3.75 5.72
CA ILE A 80 5.16 -3.61 6.31
C ILE A 80 4.96 -4.52 7.52
N VAL A 81 5.26 -5.82 7.41
CA VAL A 81 5.15 -6.74 8.55
C VAL A 81 6.03 -6.34 9.74
N PRO A 82 7.31 -5.94 9.53
CA PRO A 82 8.12 -5.40 10.63
C PRO A 82 7.56 -4.12 11.26
N SER A 83 6.92 -3.25 10.48
CA SER A 83 6.36 -1.98 10.99
C SER A 83 5.12 -2.22 11.87
N VAL A 84 4.25 -3.16 11.49
CA VAL A 84 3.13 -3.58 12.34
C VAL A 84 3.61 -4.05 13.70
N LYS A 85 4.68 -4.85 13.75
CA LYS A 85 5.30 -5.29 15.01
C LYS A 85 5.92 -4.15 15.85
N LYS A 86 6.17 -3.00 15.23
CA LYS A 86 6.71 -1.80 15.88
C LYS A 86 5.64 -0.79 16.30
N GLY A 87 4.35 -1.06 16.06
CA GLY A 87 3.25 -0.25 16.54
C GLY A 87 2.23 0.22 15.50
N TYR A 88 2.43 -0.03 14.21
CA TYR A 88 1.37 0.26 13.24
C TYR A 88 0.19 -0.68 13.42
N SER A 89 -1.00 -0.09 13.62
CA SER A 89 -2.26 -0.83 13.87
C SER A 89 -3.11 -1.01 12.62
N ALA A 90 -2.86 -0.22 11.57
CA ALA A 90 -3.55 -0.33 10.29
C ALA A 90 -2.61 -0.04 9.13
N THR A 91 -2.87 -0.68 7.99
CA THR A 91 -2.14 -0.44 6.74
C THR A 91 -3.09 -0.50 5.55
N VAL A 92 -2.99 0.46 4.62
CA VAL A 92 -3.81 0.55 3.40
C VAL A 92 -2.91 0.59 2.18
N PHE A 93 -3.01 -0.44 1.34
CA PHE A 93 -2.25 -0.49 0.08
C PHE A 93 -2.86 0.43 -0.98
N THR A 94 -2.03 1.23 -1.61
CA THR A 94 -2.41 2.11 -2.70
C THR A 94 -2.09 1.41 -4.03
N GLN A 95 -3.13 0.94 -4.78
CA GLN A 95 -4.55 1.07 -4.45
C GLN A 95 -5.35 -0.14 -4.97
N LEU A 96 -6.69 -0.12 -4.81
CA LEU A 96 -7.53 -1.25 -5.25
C LEU A 96 -7.61 -1.34 -6.77
N SER A 97 -7.90 -0.25 -7.47
CA SER A 97 -7.98 -0.22 -8.94
C SER A 97 -7.20 0.95 -9.51
N ASP A 98 -6.70 0.78 -10.74
CA ASP A 98 -6.11 1.88 -11.49
C ASP A 98 -7.11 3.03 -11.65
N ILE A 99 -6.59 4.27 -11.65
CA ILE A 99 -7.33 5.48 -11.94
C ILE A 99 -6.48 6.38 -12.82
N GLU A 100 -6.98 6.73 -14.01
CA GLU A 100 -6.30 7.59 -14.99
C GLU A 100 -4.86 7.13 -15.27
N GLU A 101 -3.86 7.97 -15.01
CA GLU A 101 -2.43 7.65 -15.15
C GLU A 101 -1.84 6.85 -13.99
N GLU A 102 -2.54 6.75 -12.87
CA GLU A 102 -2.11 5.93 -11.73
C GLU A 102 -2.42 4.46 -11.97
N THR A 103 -1.44 3.75 -12.51
CA THR A 103 -1.53 2.32 -12.80
C THR A 103 -0.98 1.46 -11.65
N ASN A 104 -1.27 1.86 -10.42
CA ASN A 104 -0.81 1.23 -9.17
C ASN A 104 -1.89 0.39 -8.46
N GLY A 105 -3.03 0.16 -9.11
CA GLY A 105 -4.09 -0.70 -8.60
C GLY A 105 -3.74 -2.19 -8.56
N LEU A 106 -4.43 -2.94 -7.70
CA LEU A 106 -4.44 -4.41 -7.73
C LEU A 106 -5.16 -4.94 -8.97
N ILE A 107 -6.13 -4.17 -9.46
CA ILE A 107 -6.90 -4.46 -10.67
C ILE A 107 -6.80 -3.30 -11.67
N THR A 108 -7.05 -3.60 -12.95
CA THR A 108 -6.99 -2.60 -14.01
C THR A 108 -8.10 -1.56 -13.95
N TYR A 109 -7.94 -0.45 -14.69
CA TYR A 109 -8.91 0.65 -14.79
C TYR A 109 -10.32 0.18 -15.18
N ASP A 110 -10.42 -0.73 -16.15
CA ASP A 110 -11.69 -1.32 -16.61
C ASP A 110 -12.16 -2.49 -15.73
N ARG A 111 -11.45 -2.83 -14.66
CA ARG A 111 -11.69 -3.92 -13.70
C ARG A 111 -11.70 -5.33 -14.28
N LYS A 112 -11.18 -5.51 -15.48
CA LYS A 112 -11.20 -6.81 -16.18
C LYS A 112 -10.01 -7.71 -15.85
N LYS A 113 -8.91 -7.15 -15.33
CA LYS A 113 -7.69 -7.92 -15.01
C LYS A 113 -7.23 -7.68 -13.58
N ILE A 114 -6.88 -8.76 -12.92
CA ILE A 114 -6.15 -8.74 -11.65
C ILE A 114 -4.66 -8.71 -11.98
N LYS A 115 -3.91 -7.74 -11.46
CA LYS A 115 -2.52 -7.51 -11.80
C LYS A 115 -1.53 -8.21 -10.89
N MET A 116 -1.91 -8.52 -9.66
CA MET A 116 -1.10 -9.30 -8.71
C MET A 116 -1.73 -10.66 -8.45
N ASN A 117 -0.91 -11.65 -8.09
CA ASN A 117 -1.42 -12.96 -7.68
C ASN A 117 -2.28 -12.82 -6.41
N PRO A 118 -3.61 -13.09 -6.45
CA PRO A 118 -4.50 -12.85 -5.33
C PRO A 118 -4.21 -13.76 -4.12
N LEU A 119 -3.69 -14.96 -4.34
CA LEU A 119 -3.32 -15.88 -3.26
C LEU A 119 -2.11 -15.35 -2.47
N ILE A 120 -1.19 -14.71 -3.16
CA ILE A 120 -0.03 -14.07 -2.50
C ILE A 120 -0.48 -12.84 -1.70
N VAL A 121 -1.35 -12.00 -2.25
CA VAL A 121 -1.95 -10.87 -1.52
C VAL A 121 -2.69 -11.35 -0.28
N GLN A 122 -3.52 -12.38 -0.40
CA GLN A 122 -4.25 -12.98 0.71
C GLN A 122 -3.31 -13.53 1.79
N LYS A 123 -2.25 -14.23 1.38
CA LYS A 123 -1.22 -14.75 2.31
C LYS A 123 -0.61 -13.63 3.17
N TRP A 124 -0.22 -12.52 2.54
CA TRP A 124 0.38 -11.40 3.25
C TRP A 124 -0.61 -10.68 4.16
N ASN A 125 -1.85 -10.47 3.73
CA ASN A 125 -2.90 -9.90 4.56
C ASN A 125 -3.21 -10.77 5.78
N THR A 126 -3.20 -12.10 5.62
CA THR A 126 -3.36 -13.04 6.74
C THR A 126 -2.19 -12.95 7.72
N LYS A 127 -0.96 -12.82 7.20
CA LYS A 127 0.25 -12.66 8.04
C LYS A 127 0.21 -11.34 8.83
N LEU A 128 -0.22 -10.25 8.21
CA LEU A 128 -0.39 -8.96 8.89
C LEU A 128 -1.39 -9.05 10.05
N LYS A 129 -2.57 -9.60 9.81
CA LYS A 129 -3.59 -9.77 10.84
C LYS A 129 -3.08 -10.57 12.04
N LYS A 130 -2.31 -11.63 11.80
CA LYS A 130 -1.68 -12.42 12.87
C LYS A 130 -0.61 -11.64 13.63
N SER A 131 0.10 -10.73 12.95
CA SER A 131 1.16 -9.92 13.57
C SER A 131 0.63 -8.82 14.51
N LEU A 132 -0.64 -8.45 14.41
CA LEU A 132 -1.32 -7.52 15.33
C LEU A 132 -1.64 -8.16 16.69
N HIS A 133 -1.65 -9.48 16.79
CA HIS A 133 -2.03 -10.24 17.98
C HIS A 133 -0.83 -10.98 18.60
N SER A 134 0.36 -10.76 18.10
CA SER A 134 1.61 -11.34 18.59
C SER A 134 2.50 -10.27 19.22
#